data_e652a70af41bd9bc62851881c4fc994c
#
_entry.id   e652a70af41bd9bc62851881c4fc994c
#
_cell.length_a   1.000
_cell.length_b   1.000
_cell.length_c   1.000
_cell.angle_alpha   90.00
_cell.angle_beta   90.00
_cell.angle_gamma   90.00
#
_symmetry.space_group_name_H-M   'P 1'
#
loop_
_entity.id
_entity.type
_entity.pdbx_description
1 polymer ?
#
loop_
_entity_poly.entity_id
_entity_poly.type
_entity_poly.pdbx_seq_one_letter_code
_entity_poly.pdbx_strand_id
1 'polypeptide(L)'
;MLRKVLVLAGSAILVVASISAVPANAATKISNGVPCSKNNATTKVGSVTYKCAKNALKKNAKLTWLSSSCVKTSKGYTKSVSDLAKEKVDTDAQIVSFQEGLDKLKVTLEQVPILAAKVEDYTQRVNALKADTENLAKNAATITAWNTALIRTKTALLSYRPISQQVITVEKAIAEFQNQYKGAASDSKKLRKSAKVACKNGR
;
A
#
# COMPACT_ATOMS: atom_id res chain seq x y z
N MET A 1 -28.79 28.64 64.07
CA MET A 1 -30.13 29.25 64.23
C MET A 1 -31.08 28.68 63.20
N LEU A 2 -32.18 28.13 63.71
CA LEU A 2 -33.53 27.85 63.16
C LEU A 2 -33.59 27.17 61.77
N ARG A 3 -33.90 25.87 61.71
CA ARG A 3 -35.24 25.24 61.70
C ARG A 3 -36.26 25.94 60.81
N LYS A 4 -36.65 25.25 59.70
CA LYS A 4 -38.09 25.02 59.45
C LYS A 4 -38.32 23.75 58.64
N VAL A 5 -38.95 22.81 59.29
CA VAL A 5 -39.61 21.65 58.75
C VAL A 5 -40.90 22.11 58.07
N LEU A 6 -41.20 21.60 56.88
CA LEU A 6 -42.55 21.61 56.36
C LEU A 6 -42.83 20.21 55.74
N VAL A 7 -43.61 19.47 56.47
CA VAL A 7 -44.33 18.27 56.08
C VAL A 7 -45.52 18.73 55.26
N LEU A 8 -45.73 18.22 54.05
CA LEU A 8 -47.03 18.20 53.42
C LEU A 8 -47.30 16.85 52.79
N ALA A 9 -48.40 16.35 53.23
CA ALA A 9 -48.95 15.02 52.99
C ALA A 9 -49.53 14.86 51.56
N GLY A 10 -49.45 13.66 51.09
CA GLY A 10 -50.53 12.93 50.47
C GLY A 10 -51.04 13.37 49.10
N SER A 11 -50.81 12.56 48.10
CA SER A 11 -51.88 12.10 47.21
C SER A 11 -51.33 10.90 46.41
N ALA A 12 -51.73 9.71 46.82
CA ALA A 12 -51.55 8.49 46.03
C ALA A 12 -52.50 8.55 44.82
N ILE A 13 -51.95 8.86 43.66
CA ILE A 13 -52.66 8.65 42.40
C ILE A 13 -52.34 7.22 41.95
N LEU A 14 -53.31 6.34 42.17
CA LEU A 14 -53.38 5.03 41.53
C LEU A 14 -53.53 5.22 40.01
N VAL A 15 -52.43 5.27 39.29
CA VAL A 15 -52.43 5.11 37.83
C VAL A 15 -52.67 3.62 37.56
N VAL A 16 -53.90 3.27 37.24
CA VAL A 16 -54.26 1.98 36.65
C VAL A 16 -53.56 1.94 35.30
N ALA A 17 -52.39 1.33 35.26
CA ALA A 17 -51.74 0.99 34.03
C ALA A 17 -52.62 -0.05 33.30
N SER A 18 -53.38 0.41 32.35
CA SER A 18 -54.03 -0.43 31.36
C SER A 18 -52.90 -1.12 30.58
N ILE A 19 -52.64 -2.37 30.93
CA ILE A 19 -51.79 -3.28 30.17
C ILE A 19 -52.53 -3.54 28.87
N SER A 20 -52.40 -2.69 27.88
CA SER A 20 -52.73 -3.02 26.51
C SER A 20 -51.83 -4.20 26.15
N ALA A 21 -52.43 -5.38 26.07
CA ALA A 21 -51.81 -6.57 25.51
C ALA A 21 -51.42 -6.23 24.07
N VAL A 22 -50.20 -5.73 23.88
CA VAL A 22 -49.59 -5.64 22.58
C VAL A 22 -49.52 -7.08 22.06
N PRO A 23 -50.16 -7.36 20.91
CA PRO A 23 -50.06 -8.71 20.34
C PRO A 23 -48.61 -9.10 20.32
N ALA A 24 -48.27 -10.26 20.82
CA ALA A 24 -46.94 -10.84 20.80
C ALA A 24 -46.56 -11.05 19.33
N ASN A 25 -46.15 -9.95 18.67
CA ASN A 25 -45.48 -10.04 17.41
C ASN A 25 -44.28 -10.93 17.67
N ALA A 26 -44.25 -12.09 17.01
CA ALA A 26 -43.17 -13.05 17.11
C ALA A 26 -41.86 -12.27 17.13
N ALA A 27 -41.16 -12.30 18.27
CA ALA A 27 -39.98 -11.48 18.51
C ALA A 27 -39.01 -11.71 17.37
N THR A 28 -38.91 -10.73 16.48
CA THR A 28 -38.11 -10.85 15.25
C THR A 28 -36.70 -11.21 15.69
N LYS A 29 -36.30 -12.46 15.43
CA LYS A 29 -35.00 -12.98 15.86
C LYS A 29 -33.89 -12.07 15.39
N ILE A 30 -33.30 -11.30 16.29
CA ILE A 30 -32.25 -10.36 15.95
C ILE A 30 -31.03 -11.12 15.41
N SER A 31 -30.66 -10.82 14.16
CA SER A 31 -29.50 -11.39 13.51
C SER A 31 -28.93 -10.38 12.49
N ASN A 32 -27.78 -10.67 11.89
CA ASN A 32 -27.22 -9.79 10.88
C ASN A 32 -28.21 -9.58 9.72
N GLY A 33 -28.45 -8.30 9.38
CA GLY A 33 -29.31 -7.92 8.27
C GLY A 33 -30.78 -7.68 8.61
N VAL A 34 -31.23 -8.01 9.80
CA VAL A 34 -32.60 -7.70 10.28
C VAL A 34 -32.75 -6.18 10.43
N PRO A 35 -33.81 -5.56 9.89
CA PRO A 35 -34.04 -4.12 9.99
C PRO A 35 -34.08 -3.62 11.44
N CYS A 36 -33.60 -2.40 11.65
CA CYS A 36 -33.68 -1.69 12.93
C CYS A 36 -33.94 -0.19 12.67
N SER A 37 -34.51 0.49 13.67
CA SER A 37 -34.95 1.89 13.52
C SER A 37 -33.98 2.91 14.12
N LYS A 38 -33.31 2.57 15.22
CA LYS A 38 -32.46 3.51 15.99
C LYS A 38 -30.99 3.26 15.72
N ASN A 39 -30.37 4.18 14.96
CA ASN A 39 -28.93 4.09 14.68
C ASN A 39 -28.10 4.06 15.97
N ASN A 40 -27.06 3.23 15.99
CA ASN A 40 -26.19 2.98 17.12
C ASN A 40 -26.83 2.28 18.35
N ALA A 41 -28.10 1.93 18.29
CA ALA A 41 -28.68 1.08 19.33
C ALA A 41 -27.91 -0.24 19.41
N THR A 42 -27.76 -0.75 20.63
CA THR A 42 -27.09 -2.03 20.88
C THR A 42 -28.04 -2.98 21.59
N THR A 43 -27.92 -4.26 21.31
CA THR A 43 -28.64 -5.32 22.01
C THR A 43 -27.77 -6.57 22.06
N LYS A 44 -28.07 -7.46 23.03
CA LYS A 44 -27.35 -8.73 23.20
C LYS A 44 -28.32 -9.88 22.99
N VAL A 45 -27.95 -10.83 22.15
CA VAL A 45 -28.71 -12.07 21.92
C VAL A 45 -27.76 -13.24 22.15
N GLY A 46 -27.98 -13.97 23.21
CA GLY A 46 -27.03 -14.96 23.70
C GLY A 46 -25.69 -14.33 24.05
N SER A 47 -24.62 -14.85 23.52
CA SER A 47 -23.27 -14.32 23.70
C SER A 47 -22.89 -13.21 22.68
N VAL A 48 -23.75 -12.92 21.71
CA VAL A 48 -23.43 -12.00 20.60
C VAL A 48 -24.05 -10.62 20.84
N THR A 49 -23.22 -9.57 20.78
CA THR A 49 -23.69 -8.18 20.80
C THR A 49 -23.95 -7.72 19.38
N TYR A 50 -25.12 -7.14 19.15
CA TYR A 50 -25.52 -6.54 17.89
C TYR A 50 -25.63 -5.02 18.02
N LYS A 51 -25.29 -4.34 16.94
CA LYS A 51 -25.42 -2.88 16.80
C LYS A 51 -26.29 -2.55 15.59
N CYS A 52 -27.24 -1.66 15.76
CA CYS A 52 -28.04 -1.11 14.65
C CYS A 52 -27.16 -0.13 13.86
N ALA A 53 -26.79 -0.50 12.64
CA ALA A 53 -25.90 0.29 11.79
C ALA A 53 -26.12 0.00 10.31
N LYS A 54 -25.57 0.86 9.45
CA LYS A 54 -25.48 0.60 8.01
C LYS A 54 -24.35 -0.41 7.75
N ASN A 55 -24.63 -1.44 6.96
CA ASN A 55 -23.60 -2.40 6.57
C ASN A 55 -22.62 -1.75 5.57
N ALA A 56 -21.40 -1.51 6.00
CA ALA A 56 -20.36 -0.87 5.19
C ALA A 56 -19.97 -1.65 3.91
N LEU A 57 -20.34 -2.93 3.81
CA LEU A 57 -20.10 -3.74 2.61
C LEU A 57 -21.16 -3.53 1.52
N LYS A 58 -22.25 -2.81 1.81
CA LYS A 58 -23.36 -2.58 0.89
C LYS A 58 -23.46 -1.10 0.54
N LYS A 59 -23.51 -0.77 -0.74
CA LYS A 59 -23.86 0.57 -1.22
C LYS A 59 -25.30 0.88 -0.78
N ASN A 60 -25.56 2.11 -0.30
CA ASN A 60 -26.89 2.57 0.11
C ASN A 60 -27.59 1.67 1.15
N ALA A 61 -26.80 1.10 2.08
CA ALA A 61 -27.33 0.21 3.10
C ALA A 61 -28.35 0.93 3.99
N LYS A 62 -29.48 0.28 4.24
CA LYS A 62 -30.43 0.65 5.30
C LYS A 62 -29.89 0.22 6.67
N LEU A 63 -30.47 0.79 7.73
CA LEU A 63 -30.13 0.39 9.10
C LEU A 63 -30.57 -1.06 9.34
N THR A 64 -29.63 -1.87 9.81
CA THR A 64 -29.86 -3.28 10.16
C THR A 64 -29.04 -3.64 11.40
N TRP A 65 -29.50 -4.63 12.12
CA TRP A 65 -28.71 -5.24 13.20
C TRP A 65 -27.48 -5.90 12.59
N LEU A 66 -26.32 -5.61 13.14
CA LEU A 66 -25.03 -6.17 12.75
C LEU A 66 -24.30 -6.64 13.99
N SER A 67 -23.80 -7.87 13.99
CA SER A 67 -22.95 -8.37 15.07
C SER A 67 -21.69 -7.53 15.23
N SER A 68 -21.14 -7.45 16.42
CA SER A 68 -19.90 -6.73 16.70
C SER A 68 -18.75 -7.18 15.79
N SER A 69 -18.69 -8.47 15.47
CA SER A 69 -17.72 -9.01 14.52
C SER A 69 -17.94 -8.46 13.10
N CYS A 70 -19.19 -8.43 12.63
CA CYS A 70 -19.52 -7.82 11.32
C CYS A 70 -19.12 -6.34 11.26
N VAL A 71 -19.46 -5.56 12.31
CA VAL A 71 -19.11 -4.13 12.38
C VAL A 71 -17.60 -3.93 12.36
N LYS A 72 -16.85 -4.69 13.17
CA LYS A 72 -15.39 -4.60 13.26
C LYS A 72 -14.71 -4.95 11.93
N THR A 73 -15.07 -6.10 11.35
CA THR A 73 -14.42 -6.57 10.11
C THR A 73 -14.80 -5.74 8.90
N SER A 74 -16.05 -5.27 8.79
CA SER A 74 -16.46 -4.40 7.68
C SER A 74 -15.80 -3.02 7.74
N LYS A 75 -15.64 -2.43 8.94
CA LYS A 75 -14.87 -1.19 9.13
C LYS A 75 -13.40 -1.39 8.79
N GLY A 76 -12.79 -2.50 9.21
CA GLY A 76 -11.42 -2.85 8.86
C GLY A 76 -11.23 -2.94 7.35
N TYR A 77 -12.16 -3.58 6.65
CA TYR A 77 -12.11 -3.64 5.19
C TYR A 77 -12.27 -2.27 4.54
N THR A 78 -13.26 -1.45 4.94
CA THR A 78 -13.44 -0.12 4.33
C THR A 78 -12.25 0.79 4.58
N LYS A 79 -11.63 0.70 5.78
CA LYS A 79 -10.37 1.40 6.06
C LYS A 79 -9.26 0.92 5.13
N SER A 80 -9.07 -0.39 4.98
CA SER A 80 -8.02 -0.93 4.09
C SER A 80 -8.19 -0.52 2.63
N VAL A 81 -9.43 -0.38 2.14
CA VAL A 81 -9.70 0.14 0.79
C VAL A 81 -9.31 1.61 0.66
N SER A 82 -9.60 2.42 1.68
CA SER A 82 -9.22 3.84 1.69
C SER A 82 -7.71 4.01 1.77
N ASP A 83 -7.05 3.22 2.62
CA ASP A 83 -5.59 3.25 2.78
C ASP A 83 -4.91 2.80 1.48
N LEU A 84 -5.40 1.73 0.85
CA LEU A 84 -4.90 1.21 -0.43
C LEU A 84 -5.04 2.24 -1.57
N ALA A 85 -6.12 3.02 -1.58
CA ALA A 85 -6.31 4.06 -2.59
C ALA A 85 -5.27 5.18 -2.44
N LYS A 86 -4.93 5.58 -1.22
CA LYS A 86 -3.86 6.55 -0.94
C LYS A 86 -2.50 5.97 -1.29
N GLU A 87 -2.20 4.77 -0.81
CA GLU A 87 -0.95 4.06 -1.08
C GLU A 87 -0.70 3.91 -2.59
N LYS A 88 -1.77 3.69 -3.38
CA LYS A 88 -1.64 3.63 -4.85
C LYS A 88 -1.12 4.94 -5.43
N VAL A 89 -1.69 6.07 -5.02
CA VAL A 89 -1.28 7.39 -5.51
C VAL A 89 0.18 7.66 -5.16
N ASP A 90 0.55 7.40 -3.90
CA ASP A 90 1.91 7.62 -3.41
C ASP A 90 2.91 6.70 -4.11
N THR A 91 2.55 5.42 -4.28
CA THR A 91 3.39 4.43 -4.97
C THR A 91 3.56 4.77 -6.44
N ASP A 92 2.48 5.12 -7.14
CA ASP A 92 2.55 5.50 -8.55
C ASP A 92 3.45 6.73 -8.75
N ALA A 93 3.34 7.76 -7.89
CA ALA A 93 4.17 8.96 -7.95
C ALA A 93 5.67 8.63 -7.72
N GLN A 94 5.97 7.76 -6.76
CA GLN A 94 7.34 7.32 -6.50
C GLN A 94 7.92 6.52 -7.68
N ILE A 95 7.14 5.60 -8.25
CA ILE A 95 7.55 4.81 -9.41
C ILE A 95 7.86 5.73 -10.59
N VAL A 96 7.03 6.74 -10.87
CA VAL A 96 7.28 7.73 -11.93
C VAL A 96 8.60 8.45 -11.70
N SER A 97 8.84 8.95 -10.47
CA SER A 97 10.10 9.63 -10.14
C SER A 97 11.33 8.73 -10.31
N PHE A 98 11.25 7.46 -9.88
CA PHE A 98 12.32 6.49 -10.09
C PHE A 98 12.52 6.16 -11.58
N GLN A 99 11.45 6.06 -12.35
CA GLN A 99 11.52 5.79 -13.78
C GLN A 99 12.24 6.93 -14.53
N GLU A 100 11.90 8.20 -14.22
CA GLU A 100 12.60 9.36 -14.78
C GLU A 100 14.10 9.36 -14.43
N GLY A 101 14.44 9.02 -13.19
CA GLY A 101 15.82 8.86 -12.75
C GLY A 101 16.53 7.73 -13.50
N LEU A 102 15.87 6.60 -13.66
CA LEU A 102 16.37 5.43 -14.38
C LEU A 102 16.66 5.74 -15.85
N ASP A 103 15.76 6.45 -16.51
CA ASP A 103 15.92 6.83 -17.92
C ASP A 103 17.14 7.73 -18.12
N LYS A 104 17.39 8.69 -17.23
CA LYS A 104 18.61 9.52 -17.24
C LYS A 104 19.89 8.69 -17.06
N LEU A 105 19.88 7.73 -16.14
CA LEU A 105 21.00 6.82 -15.93
C LEU A 105 21.26 5.94 -17.16
N LYS A 106 20.21 5.42 -17.79
CA LYS A 106 20.31 4.61 -19.02
C LYS A 106 20.89 5.41 -20.19
N VAL A 107 20.43 6.64 -20.40
CA VAL A 107 21.03 7.55 -21.42
C VAL A 107 22.53 7.75 -21.15
N THR A 108 22.90 7.95 -19.88
CA THR A 108 24.32 8.08 -19.52
C THR A 108 25.12 6.82 -19.87
N LEU A 109 24.53 5.63 -19.69
CA LEU A 109 25.18 4.35 -20.01
C LEU A 109 25.33 4.07 -21.52
N GLU A 110 24.65 4.80 -22.40
CA GLU A 110 24.80 4.68 -23.85
C GLU A 110 26.24 4.98 -24.31
N GLN A 111 27.03 5.70 -23.50
CA GLN A 111 28.44 5.94 -23.77
C GLN A 111 29.34 4.72 -23.55
N VAL A 112 28.87 3.73 -22.77
CA VAL A 112 29.67 2.54 -22.41
C VAL A 112 30.10 1.73 -23.64
N PRO A 113 29.22 1.33 -24.57
CA PRO A 113 29.62 0.58 -25.75
C PRO A 113 30.56 1.38 -26.66
N ILE A 114 30.41 2.70 -26.73
CA ILE A 114 31.27 3.59 -27.53
C ILE A 114 32.68 3.59 -26.92
N LEU A 115 32.79 3.73 -25.60
CA LEU A 115 34.09 3.70 -24.94
C LEU A 115 34.74 2.31 -25.00
N ALA A 116 33.95 1.25 -24.90
CA ALA A 116 34.43 -0.13 -25.02
C ALA A 116 35.02 -0.38 -26.42
N ALA A 117 34.35 0.07 -27.48
CA ALA A 117 34.88 -0.02 -28.85
C ALA A 117 36.18 0.78 -29.05
N LYS A 118 36.30 1.97 -28.43
CA LYS A 118 37.56 2.74 -28.45
C LYS A 118 38.69 2.01 -27.70
N VAL A 119 38.39 1.36 -26.57
CA VAL A 119 39.38 0.55 -25.84
C VAL A 119 39.91 -0.58 -26.73
N GLU A 120 39.02 -1.24 -27.47
CA GLU A 120 39.42 -2.29 -28.42
C GLU A 120 40.30 -1.74 -29.57
N ASP A 121 39.85 -0.70 -30.24
CA ASP A 121 40.60 -0.05 -31.33
C ASP A 121 42.00 0.39 -30.88
N TYR A 122 42.09 1.09 -29.73
CA TYR A 122 43.37 1.56 -29.22
C TYR A 122 44.28 0.41 -28.80
N THR A 123 43.74 -0.67 -28.29
CA THR A 123 44.50 -1.88 -27.97
C THR A 123 45.08 -2.52 -29.21
N GLN A 124 44.29 -2.65 -30.27
CA GLN A 124 44.76 -3.21 -31.55
C GLN A 124 45.86 -2.36 -32.16
N ARG A 125 45.69 -1.01 -32.17
CA ARG A 125 46.73 -0.07 -32.70
C ARG A 125 48.06 -0.16 -31.93
N VAL A 126 47.98 -0.18 -30.62
CA VAL A 126 49.18 -0.33 -29.77
C VAL A 126 49.88 -1.66 -30.05
N ASN A 127 49.12 -2.75 -30.16
CA ASN A 127 49.68 -4.05 -30.45
C ASN A 127 50.32 -4.14 -31.84
N ALA A 128 49.68 -3.57 -32.85
CA ALA A 128 50.22 -3.51 -34.20
C ALA A 128 51.54 -2.72 -34.29
N LEU A 129 51.60 -1.54 -33.64
CA LEU A 129 52.84 -0.73 -33.58
C LEU A 129 53.96 -1.41 -32.80
N LYS A 130 53.66 -2.20 -31.79
CA LYS A 130 54.64 -2.97 -31.04
C LYS A 130 55.15 -4.20 -31.79
N ALA A 131 54.30 -4.80 -32.64
CA ALA A 131 54.67 -5.94 -33.45
C ALA A 131 55.62 -5.56 -34.62
N ASP A 132 55.66 -4.29 -35.03
CA ASP A 132 56.59 -3.75 -35.99
C ASP A 132 57.96 -3.48 -35.36
N THR A 133 58.71 -4.55 -35.13
CA THR A 133 60.00 -4.52 -34.42
C THR A 133 61.10 -3.71 -35.18
N GLU A 134 61.00 -3.64 -36.51
CA GLU A 134 61.97 -2.88 -37.31
C GLU A 134 61.83 -1.36 -37.13
N ASN A 135 60.63 -0.89 -36.89
CA ASN A 135 60.31 0.52 -36.70
C ASN A 135 60.00 0.89 -35.24
N LEU A 136 60.27 0.01 -34.27
CA LEU A 136 59.87 0.19 -32.87
C LEU A 136 60.37 1.53 -32.29
N ALA A 137 61.62 1.92 -32.59
CA ALA A 137 62.19 3.19 -32.12
C ALA A 137 61.47 4.41 -32.74
N LYS A 138 61.09 4.34 -34.02
CA LYS A 138 60.32 5.37 -34.69
C LYS A 138 58.87 5.45 -34.17
N ASN A 139 58.31 4.31 -33.81
CA ASN A 139 56.96 4.17 -33.28
C ASN A 139 56.81 4.53 -31.79
N ALA A 140 57.91 4.71 -31.06
CA ALA A 140 57.88 4.88 -29.60
C ALA A 140 56.99 6.01 -29.10
N ALA A 141 57.07 7.19 -29.74
CA ALA A 141 56.20 8.33 -29.37
C ALA A 141 54.73 8.05 -29.63
N THR A 142 54.42 7.41 -30.78
CA THR A 142 53.06 7.04 -31.17
C THR A 142 52.48 5.96 -30.22
N ILE A 143 53.28 4.97 -29.88
CA ILE A 143 52.91 3.94 -28.88
C ILE A 143 52.58 4.58 -27.53
N THR A 144 53.39 5.55 -27.07
CA THR A 144 53.16 6.27 -25.83
C THR A 144 51.83 7.05 -25.86
N ALA A 145 51.58 7.78 -26.98
CA ALA A 145 50.35 8.52 -27.17
C ALA A 145 49.11 7.61 -27.12
N TRP A 146 49.11 6.48 -27.86
CA TRP A 146 48.03 5.50 -27.87
C TRP A 146 47.83 4.78 -26.52
N ASN A 147 48.91 4.44 -25.82
CA ASN A 147 48.80 3.90 -24.46
C ASN A 147 48.15 4.91 -23.50
N THR A 148 48.51 6.19 -23.59
CA THR A 148 47.90 7.25 -22.79
C THR A 148 46.39 7.36 -23.07
N ALA A 149 46.02 7.38 -24.36
CA ALA A 149 44.62 7.40 -24.78
C ALA A 149 43.85 6.15 -24.27
N LEU A 150 44.46 4.97 -24.37
CA LEU A 150 43.90 3.71 -23.89
C LEU A 150 43.66 3.74 -22.36
N ILE A 151 44.63 4.20 -21.58
CA ILE A 151 44.49 4.33 -20.12
C ILE A 151 43.36 5.30 -19.78
N ARG A 152 43.33 6.48 -20.41
CA ARG A 152 42.25 7.46 -20.17
C ARG A 152 40.87 6.90 -20.50
N THR A 153 40.75 6.18 -21.63
CA THR A 153 39.49 5.59 -22.07
C THR A 153 39.03 4.46 -21.12
N LYS A 154 39.97 3.61 -20.67
CA LYS A 154 39.69 2.58 -19.63
C LYS A 154 39.25 3.20 -18.33
N THR A 155 39.90 4.27 -17.86
CA THR A 155 39.51 5.00 -16.64
C THR A 155 38.11 5.60 -16.78
N ALA A 156 37.82 6.23 -17.93
CA ALA A 156 36.46 6.72 -18.21
C ALA A 156 35.44 5.59 -18.20
N LEU A 157 35.72 4.45 -18.83
CA LEU A 157 34.82 3.29 -18.82
C LEU A 157 34.56 2.76 -17.41
N LEU A 158 35.57 2.73 -16.54
CA LEU A 158 35.41 2.30 -15.16
C LEU A 158 34.51 3.24 -14.36
N SER A 159 34.49 4.54 -14.69
CA SER A 159 33.62 5.50 -13.99
C SER A 159 32.11 5.26 -14.21
N TYR A 160 31.73 4.47 -15.20
CA TYR A 160 30.33 4.08 -15.44
C TYR A 160 29.89 2.87 -14.60
N ARG A 161 30.80 2.14 -13.97
CA ARG A 161 30.46 0.97 -13.13
C ARG A 161 29.48 1.32 -12.00
N PRO A 162 29.69 2.39 -11.20
CA PRO A 162 28.71 2.76 -10.17
C PRO A 162 27.35 3.14 -10.75
N ILE A 163 27.30 3.75 -11.94
CA ILE A 163 26.05 4.09 -12.63
C ILE A 163 25.26 2.82 -12.97
N SER A 164 25.93 1.80 -13.48
CA SER A 164 25.30 0.49 -13.75
C SER A 164 24.73 -0.15 -12.49
N GLN A 165 25.42 -0.03 -11.36
CA GLN A 165 24.88 -0.52 -10.07
C GLN A 165 23.68 0.29 -9.60
N GLN A 166 23.68 1.60 -9.81
CA GLN A 166 22.52 2.45 -9.51
C GLN A 166 21.30 2.05 -10.34
N VAL A 167 21.44 1.74 -11.63
CA VAL A 167 20.36 1.23 -12.48
C VAL A 167 19.73 -0.01 -11.86
N ILE A 168 20.55 -1.01 -11.52
CA ILE A 168 20.08 -2.25 -10.90
C ILE A 168 19.34 -1.96 -9.57
N THR A 169 19.86 -1.04 -8.78
CA THR A 169 19.27 -0.67 -7.48
C THR A 169 17.90 -0.02 -7.66
N VAL A 170 17.79 0.91 -8.61
CA VAL A 170 16.51 1.60 -8.91
C VAL A 170 15.48 0.63 -9.49
N GLU A 171 15.87 -0.25 -10.40
CA GLU A 171 14.98 -1.28 -10.96
C GLU A 171 14.43 -2.21 -9.87
N LYS A 172 15.27 -2.64 -8.92
CA LYS A 172 14.85 -3.41 -7.75
C LYS A 172 13.88 -2.63 -6.87
N ALA A 173 14.15 -1.36 -6.58
CA ALA A 173 13.27 -0.52 -5.78
C ALA A 173 11.87 -0.39 -6.42
N ILE A 174 11.79 -0.16 -7.73
CA ILE A 174 10.52 -0.13 -8.48
C ILE A 174 9.76 -1.45 -8.32
N ALA A 175 10.46 -2.59 -8.49
CA ALA A 175 9.84 -3.91 -8.34
C ALA A 175 9.34 -4.17 -6.91
N GLU A 176 10.07 -3.73 -5.89
CA GLU A 176 9.68 -3.83 -4.49
C GLU A 176 8.42 -3.01 -4.18
N PHE A 177 8.33 -1.76 -4.63
CA PHE A 177 7.13 -0.93 -4.48
C PHE A 177 5.90 -1.59 -5.12
N GLN A 178 6.05 -2.10 -6.35
CA GLN A 178 4.98 -2.83 -7.03
C GLN A 178 4.52 -4.07 -6.26
N ASN A 179 5.46 -4.81 -5.68
CA ASN A 179 5.15 -6.02 -4.91
C ASN A 179 4.49 -5.71 -3.56
N GLN A 180 4.93 -4.65 -2.86
CA GLN A 180 4.29 -4.17 -1.64
C GLN A 180 2.83 -3.79 -1.90
N TYR A 181 2.56 -3.00 -2.94
CA TYR A 181 1.20 -2.65 -3.32
C TYR A 181 0.35 -3.88 -3.68
N LYS A 182 0.88 -4.85 -4.43
CA LYS A 182 0.20 -6.12 -4.74
C LYS A 182 -0.12 -6.91 -3.46
N GLY A 183 0.80 -6.92 -2.50
CA GLY A 183 0.62 -7.54 -1.18
C GLY A 183 -0.54 -6.89 -0.42
N ALA A 184 -0.53 -5.57 -0.27
CA ALA A 184 -1.58 -4.80 0.39
C ALA A 184 -2.96 -5.00 -0.28
N ALA A 185 -3.01 -5.04 -1.61
CA ALA A 185 -4.22 -5.34 -2.36
C ALA A 185 -4.75 -6.76 -2.10
N SER A 186 -3.85 -7.74 -1.99
CA SER A 186 -4.20 -9.12 -1.63
C SER A 186 -4.79 -9.20 -0.22
N ASP A 187 -4.19 -8.51 0.74
CA ASP A 187 -4.66 -8.51 2.13
C ASP A 187 -6.01 -7.79 2.28
N SER A 188 -6.23 -6.71 1.54
CA SER A 188 -7.55 -6.08 1.44
C SER A 188 -8.62 -7.04 0.90
N LYS A 189 -8.30 -7.88 -0.09
CA LYS A 189 -9.20 -8.94 -0.59
C LYS A 189 -9.51 -9.99 0.49
N LYS A 190 -8.53 -10.40 1.31
CA LYS A 190 -8.74 -11.32 2.43
C LYS A 190 -9.66 -10.70 3.49
N LEU A 191 -9.43 -9.42 3.84
CA LEU A 191 -10.29 -8.68 4.76
C LEU A 191 -11.74 -8.61 4.25
N ARG A 192 -11.95 -8.39 2.94
CA ARG A 192 -13.28 -8.43 2.33
C ARG A 192 -13.97 -9.78 2.51
N LYS A 193 -13.25 -10.88 2.29
CA LYS A 193 -13.79 -12.24 2.50
C LYS A 193 -14.19 -12.46 3.96
N SER A 194 -13.31 -12.11 4.90
CA SER A 194 -13.59 -12.22 6.34
C SER A 194 -14.79 -11.37 6.77
N ALA A 195 -14.88 -10.13 6.26
CA ALA A 195 -16.01 -9.26 6.55
C ALA A 195 -17.33 -9.81 5.99
N LYS A 196 -17.32 -10.37 4.78
CA LYS A 196 -18.50 -11.03 4.21
C LYS A 196 -18.96 -12.21 5.07
N VAL A 197 -18.04 -13.06 5.53
CA VAL A 197 -18.35 -14.19 6.40
C VAL A 197 -18.93 -13.72 7.73
N ALA A 198 -18.28 -12.76 8.41
CA ALA A 198 -18.74 -12.22 9.68
C ALA A 198 -20.12 -11.55 9.60
N CYS A 199 -20.45 -10.92 8.46
CA CYS A 199 -21.74 -10.28 8.24
C CYS A 199 -22.84 -11.24 7.77
N LYS A 200 -22.49 -12.43 7.26
CA LYS A 200 -23.43 -13.45 6.82
C LYS A 200 -23.84 -14.38 7.97
N ASN A 201 -22.90 -14.70 8.84
CA ASN A 201 -23.05 -15.68 9.93
C ASN A 201 -23.33 -14.99 11.27
N GLY A 202 -24.33 -14.13 11.32
CA GLY A 202 -24.85 -13.64 12.60
C GLY A 202 -25.60 -14.75 13.35
N ARG A 203 -24.88 -15.79 13.76
CA ARG A 203 -25.36 -16.76 14.74
C ARG A 203 -24.88 -16.39 16.13
#